data_4d9a3eed4fcd22c660130bdff698ffa9
#
_entry.id   4d9a3eed4fcd22c660130bdff698ffa9
#
_cell.length_a   1.000
_cell.length_b   1.000
_cell.length_c   1.000
_cell.angle_alpha   90.00
_cell.angle_beta   90.00
_cell.angle_gamma   90.00
#
_symmetry.space_group_name_H-M   'P 1'
#
loop_
_entity.id
_entity.type
_entity.pdbx_description
1 polymer ?
#
loop_
_entity_poly.entity_id
_entity_poly.type
_entity_poly.pdbx_seq_one_letter_code
_entity_poly.pdbx_strand_id
1 'polypeptide(L)'
;MYAAMLNKKLVLAVDEACLVNARQKKLNRDNYHCPHCNKKVILVMSEQKAAFFKHLVKYSNLMGEKEEHHQSKMLLKSALTAAGFPAEVEIPLAEGQLRADVLATAKLAFEVQCAPLSQQEFNHRHQLYQKIGVKDIWIVGQRHYLKRRLKRTQLIFFRQNKAWGNYYLEINPQRNRFCLKY
;
A
#
# COMPACT_ATOMS: atom_id res chain seq x y z
N MET A 1 7.29 0.53 4.69
CA MET A 1 5.94 0.47 5.31
C MET A 1 5.67 1.77 6.04
N TYR A 2 4.47 2.30 5.96
CA TYR A 2 4.10 3.57 6.63
C TYR A 2 3.62 3.36 8.06
N ALA A 3 3.25 2.14 8.44
CA ALA A 3 2.76 1.80 9.76
C ALA A 3 3.47 0.58 10.36
N ALA A 4 3.51 0.52 11.69
CA ALA A 4 4.00 -0.60 12.49
C ALA A 4 3.13 -0.80 13.73
N MET A 5 3.26 -1.96 14.39
CA MET A 5 2.65 -2.23 15.68
C MET A 5 3.62 -1.83 16.79
N LEU A 6 3.14 -1.05 17.74
CA LEU A 6 3.80 -0.72 18.99
C LEU A 6 2.82 -0.95 20.14
N ASN A 7 3.15 -1.82 21.07
CA ASN A 7 2.30 -2.17 22.23
C ASN A 7 0.84 -2.50 21.81
N LYS A 8 0.68 -3.34 20.77
CA LYS A 8 -0.61 -3.76 20.20
C LYS A 8 -1.42 -2.63 19.51
N LYS A 9 -0.88 -1.43 19.37
CA LYS A 9 -1.48 -0.30 18.65
C LYS A 9 -0.78 -0.10 17.31
N LEU A 10 -1.52 0.25 16.27
CA LEU A 10 -0.96 0.66 14.99
C LEU A 10 -0.46 2.10 15.12
N VAL A 11 0.80 2.33 14.74
CA VAL A 11 1.45 3.66 14.76
C VAL A 11 1.97 3.98 13.37
N LEU A 12 1.95 5.26 13.00
CA LEU A 12 2.45 5.75 11.71
C LEU A 12 3.92 6.16 11.83
N ALA A 13 4.68 5.89 10.77
CA ALA A 13 6.09 6.26 10.72
C ALA A 13 6.30 7.78 10.80
N VAL A 14 5.40 8.56 10.22
CA VAL A 14 5.47 10.03 10.24
C VAL A 14 5.24 10.56 11.67
N ASP A 15 4.23 10.04 12.35
CA ASP A 15 3.94 10.47 13.73
C ASP A 15 5.09 10.11 14.68
N GLU A 16 5.63 8.87 14.53
CA GLU A 16 6.78 8.44 15.31
C GLU A 16 8.03 9.28 15.02
N ALA A 17 8.25 9.66 13.76
CA ALA A 17 9.34 10.56 13.39
C ALA A 17 9.17 11.96 13.97
N CYS A 18 7.94 12.49 14.00
CA CYS A 18 7.65 13.76 14.68
C CYS A 18 8.00 13.70 16.17
N LEU A 19 7.65 12.62 16.87
CA LEU A 19 8.00 12.44 18.28
C LEU A 19 9.52 12.35 18.51
N VAL A 20 10.26 11.71 17.59
CA VAL A 20 11.73 11.66 17.64
C VAL A 20 12.33 13.03 17.40
N ASN A 21 11.87 13.78 16.40
CA ASN A 21 12.35 15.13 16.09
C ASN A 21 12.04 16.12 17.24
N ALA A 22 10.89 15.99 17.88
CA ALA A 22 10.52 16.75 19.07
C ALA A 22 11.27 16.33 20.34
N ARG A 23 12.22 15.38 20.25
CA ARG A 23 12.97 14.79 21.38
C ARG A 23 12.11 14.12 22.46
N GLN A 24 10.85 13.83 22.15
CA GLN A 24 9.93 13.11 23.04
C GLN A 24 10.16 11.60 23.04
N LYS A 25 10.79 11.08 21.97
CA LYS A 25 11.21 9.68 21.83
C LYS A 25 12.65 9.57 21.34
N LYS A 26 13.32 8.47 21.73
CA LYS A 26 14.63 8.11 21.15
C LYS A 26 14.43 7.20 19.94
N LEU A 27 15.14 7.49 18.84
CA LEU A 27 15.08 6.73 17.61
C LEU A 27 15.35 5.23 17.89
N ASN A 28 14.47 4.38 17.40
CA ASN A 28 14.56 2.91 17.47
C ASN A 28 14.78 2.30 18.89
N ARG A 29 14.43 3.02 19.95
CA ARG A 29 14.38 2.46 21.30
C ARG A 29 13.17 1.54 21.48
N ASP A 30 12.05 1.85 20.83
CA ASP A 30 10.83 1.08 20.92
C ASP A 30 10.87 -0.17 20.04
N ASN A 31 10.16 -1.22 20.47
CA ASN A 31 10.05 -2.46 19.73
C ASN A 31 8.88 -2.42 18.75
N TYR A 32 9.12 -1.86 17.59
CA TYR A 32 8.14 -1.89 16.49
C TYR A 32 8.11 -3.25 15.81
N HIS A 33 6.91 -3.71 15.46
CA HIS A 33 6.68 -4.96 14.76
C HIS A 33 5.87 -4.76 13.49
N CYS A 34 6.14 -5.55 12.47
CA CYS A 34 5.37 -5.54 11.23
C CYS A 34 3.93 -6.01 11.52
N PRO A 35 2.89 -5.25 11.14
CA PRO A 35 1.50 -5.64 11.38
C PRO A 35 1.09 -6.93 10.65
N HIS A 36 1.85 -7.33 9.63
CA HIS A 36 1.59 -8.55 8.85
C HIS A 36 2.32 -9.80 9.37
N CYS A 37 3.63 -9.70 9.60
CA CYS A 37 4.46 -10.88 9.94
C CYS A 37 4.97 -10.88 11.37
N ASN A 38 4.61 -9.88 12.16
CA ASN A 38 5.00 -9.66 13.55
C ASN A 38 6.53 -9.62 13.79
N LYS A 39 7.35 -9.52 12.74
CA LYS A 39 8.80 -9.41 12.86
C LYS A 39 9.19 -7.97 13.19
N LYS A 40 10.32 -7.85 13.90
CA LYS A 40 10.86 -6.55 14.29
C LYS A 40 11.16 -5.67 13.07
N VAL A 41 10.77 -4.40 13.17
CA VAL A 41 11.06 -3.36 12.19
C VAL A 41 11.69 -2.16 12.88
N ILE A 42 12.38 -1.34 12.12
CA ILE A 42 12.98 -0.08 12.58
C ILE A 42 12.36 1.09 11.85
N LEU A 43 12.25 2.22 12.54
CA LEU A 43 11.91 3.49 11.95
C LEU A 43 13.13 4.03 11.19
N VAL A 44 12.93 4.38 9.93
CA VAL A 44 13.93 5.03 9.08
C VAL A 44 13.47 6.47 8.81
N MET A 45 14.32 7.41 9.16
CA MET A 45 14.12 8.84 8.92
C MET A 45 15.12 9.28 7.85
N SER A 46 14.69 10.12 6.92
CA SER A 46 15.51 10.62 5.82
C SER A 46 15.09 12.06 5.50
N GLU A 47 16.02 12.90 5.17
CA GLU A 47 15.76 14.27 4.72
C GLU A 47 15.07 14.33 3.35
N GLN A 48 15.30 13.30 2.52
CA GLN A 48 14.80 13.26 1.13
C GLN A 48 13.48 12.47 0.98
N LYS A 49 13.05 11.72 2.00
CA LYS A 49 11.87 10.84 1.92
C LYS A 49 11.09 10.89 3.23
N ALA A 50 9.78 10.78 3.13
CA ALA A 50 8.94 10.59 4.30
C ALA A 50 9.41 9.39 5.13
N ALA A 51 9.31 9.49 6.46
CA ALA A 51 9.70 8.42 7.37
C ALA A 51 8.95 7.12 7.06
N PHE A 52 9.61 5.98 7.25
CA PHE A 52 9.03 4.66 7.00
C PHE A 52 9.61 3.59 7.92
N PHE A 53 8.86 2.51 8.13
CA PHE A 53 9.36 1.33 8.84
C PHE A 53 10.00 0.33 7.87
N LYS A 54 11.13 -0.27 8.29
CA LYS A 54 11.90 -1.23 7.52
C LYS A 54 12.17 -2.49 8.35
N HIS A 55 12.00 -3.69 7.76
CA HIS A 55 12.45 -4.94 8.38
C HIS A 55 13.96 -4.95 8.53
N LEU A 56 14.44 -5.47 9.67
CA LEU A 56 15.88 -5.63 9.92
C LEU A 56 16.50 -6.71 9.04
N VAL A 57 15.74 -7.73 8.68
CA VAL A 57 16.21 -8.86 7.85
C VAL A 57 15.71 -8.67 6.42
N LYS A 58 16.61 -8.69 5.44
CA LYS A 58 16.27 -8.75 4.02
C LYS A 58 15.65 -10.12 3.71
N TYR A 59 14.40 -10.14 3.28
CA TYR A 59 13.82 -11.33 2.68
C TYR A 59 14.36 -11.49 1.26
N SER A 60 14.85 -12.67 0.92
CA SER A 60 15.35 -13.00 -0.42
C SER A 60 14.31 -12.86 -1.54
N ASN A 61 13.00 -12.90 -1.19
CA ASN A 61 11.91 -12.79 -2.16
C ASN A 61 11.40 -11.34 -2.39
N LEU A 62 11.96 -10.34 -1.71
CA LEU A 62 11.50 -8.94 -1.85
C LEU A 62 11.95 -8.26 -3.15
N MET A 63 12.96 -8.79 -3.84
CA MET A 63 13.42 -8.17 -5.09
C MET A 63 12.39 -8.36 -6.22
N GLY A 64 11.83 -9.56 -6.37
CA GLY A 64 10.80 -9.84 -7.37
C GLY A 64 9.46 -9.11 -7.09
N GLU A 65 9.05 -9.02 -5.82
CA GLU A 65 7.83 -8.30 -5.45
C GLU A 65 7.96 -6.78 -5.66
N LYS A 66 9.15 -6.22 -5.43
CA LYS A 66 9.41 -4.79 -5.71
C LYS A 66 9.39 -4.50 -7.19
N GLU A 67 9.97 -5.36 -8.00
CA GLU A 67 9.99 -5.22 -9.45
C GLU A 67 8.58 -5.36 -10.03
N GLU A 68 7.81 -6.40 -9.64
CA GLU A 68 6.42 -6.56 -10.03
C GLU A 68 5.58 -5.34 -9.66
N HIS A 69 5.75 -4.81 -8.43
CA HIS A 69 5.03 -3.64 -7.96
C HIS A 69 5.36 -2.39 -8.81
N HIS A 70 6.65 -2.16 -9.08
CA HIS A 70 7.08 -1.04 -9.93
C HIS A 70 6.53 -1.14 -11.35
N GLN A 71 6.70 -2.29 -12.00
CA GLN A 71 6.19 -2.54 -13.35
C GLN A 71 4.66 -2.41 -13.41
N SER A 72 3.95 -2.90 -12.39
CA SER A 72 2.50 -2.77 -12.30
C SER A 72 2.03 -1.31 -12.21
N LYS A 73 2.70 -0.48 -11.42
CA LYS A 73 2.40 0.96 -11.34
C LYS A 73 2.63 1.65 -12.68
N MET A 74 3.74 1.34 -13.35
CA MET A 74 4.05 1.94 -14.65
C MET A 74 3.06 1.51 -15.72
N LEU A 75 2.66 0.23 -15.74
CA LEU A 75 1.61 -0.28 -16.62
C LEU A 75 0.28 0.43 -16.38
N LEU A 76 -0.13 0.56 -15.11
CA LEU A 76 -1.38 1.22 -14.74
C LEU A 76 -1.35 2.71 -15.11
N LYS A 77 -0.25 3.42 -14.81
CA LYS A 77 -0.07 4.81 -15.23
C LYS A 77 -0.21 4.96 -16.75
N SER A 78 0.49 4.13 -17.51
CA SER A 78 0.45 4.16 -18.98
C SER A 78 -0.97 3.95 -19.50
N ALA A 79 -1.71 2.96 -18.99
CA ALA A 79 -3.09 2.68 -19.38
C ALA A 79 -4.04 3.83 -19.05
N LEU A 80 -3.91 4.41 -17.84
CA LEU A 80 -4.72 5.56 -17.43
C LEU A 80 -4.42 6.81 -18.28
N THR A 81 -3.14 7.08 -18.55
CA THR A 81 -2.75 8.21 -19.42
C THR A 81 -3.28 8.03 -20.83
N ALA A 82 -3.21 6.83 -21.41
CA ALA A 82 -3.78 6.50 -22.71
C ALA A 82 -5.33 6.67 -22.73
N ALA A 83 -5.99 6.49 -21.59
CA ALA A 83 -7.42 6.73 -21.42
C ALA A 83 -7.78 8.20 -21.10
N GLY A 84 -6.81 9.12 -21.14
CA GLY A 84 -7.02 10.56 -20.94
C GLY A 84 -6.99 11.03 -19.47
N PHE A 85 -6.54 10.19 -18.53
CA PHE A 85 -6.36 10.60 -17.14
C PHE A 85 -4.97 11.19 -16.90
N PRO A 86 -4.81 12.27 -16.11
CA PRO A 86 -3.52 12.85 -15.73
C PRO A 86 -2.86 12.02 -14.61
N ALA A 87 -2.54 10.75 -14.92
CA ALA A 87 -2.06 9.80 -13.92
C ALA A 87 -0.61 10.08 -13.48
N GLU A 88 -0.39 10.19 -12.18
CA GLU A 88 0.92 10.34 -11.55
C GLU A 88 1.20 9.22 -10.56
N VAL A 89 2.48 8.87 -10.36
CA VAL A 89 2.89 7.78 -9.46
C VAL A 89 3.54 8.31 -8.19
N GLU A 90 3.41 7.54 -7.10
CA GLU A 90 4.08 7.81 -5.81
C GLU A 90 3.72 9.17 -5.21
N ILE A 91 2.46 9.62 -5.34
CA ILE A 91 2.02 10.93 -4.88
C ILE A 91 1.76 10.91 -3.37
N PRO A 92 2.44 11.77 -2.59
CA PRO A 92 2.15 11.92 -1.17
C PRO A 92 0.81 12.62 -0.97
N LEU A 93 -0.01 12.09 -0.06
CA LEU A 93 -1.33 12.60 0.32
C LEU A 93 -1.45 12.65 1.84
N ALA A 94 -2.50 13.33 2.35
CA ALA A 94 -2.77 13.43 3.78
C ALA A 94 -1.53 13.85 4.59
N GLU A 95 -0.88 14.94 4.18
CA GLU A 95 0.32 15.48 4.85
C GLU A 95 1.47 14.44 4.97
N GLY A 96 1.59 13.55 3.99
CA GLY A 96 2.61 12.50 3.96
C GLY A 96 2.24 11.22 4.72
N GLN A 97 1.05 11.14 5.32
CA GLN A 97 0.56 9.94 6.00
C GLN A 97 0.18 8.83 5.00
N LEU A 98 -0.12 9.20 3.75
CA LEU A 98 -0.36 8.30 2.63
C LEU A 98 0.59 8.59 1.47
N ARG A 99 0.81 7.57 0.65
CA ARG A 99 1.40 7.72 -0.68
C ARG A 99 0.59 6.86 -1.64
N ALA A 100 -0.12 7.49 -2.57
CA ALA A 100 -0.84 6.77 -3.62
C ALA A 100 0.15 6.13 -4.60
N ASP A 101 -0.03 4.87 -4.93
CA ASP A 101 0.79 4.21 -5.95
C ASP A 101 0.58 4.86 -7.32
N VAL A 102 -0.68 5.11 -7.70
CA VAL A 102 -1.05 5.89 -8.88
C VAL A 102 -2.24 6.78 -8.55
N LEU A 103 -2.08 8.09 -8.66
CA LEU A 103 -3.16 9.07 -8.55
C LEU A 103 -3.67 9.39 -9.96
N ALA A 104 -4.88 8.95 -10.29
CA ALA A 104 -5.46 9.16 -11.62
C ALA A 104 -6.12 10.53 -11.75
N THR A 105 -6.71 11.04 -10.67
CA THR A 105 -7.29 12.38 -10.56
C THR A 105 -7.17 12.86 -9.12
N ALA A 106 -7.46 14.13 -8.86
CA ALA A 106 -7.48 14.67 -7.49
C ALA A 106 -8.41 13.90 -6.52
N LYS A 107 -9.34 13.07 -7.03
CA LYS A 107 -10.32 12.31 -6.23
C LYS A 107 -10.26 10.79 -6.45
N LEU A 108 -9.29 10.28 -7.21
CA LEU A 108 -9.20 8.86 -7.55
C LEU A 108 -7.76 8.37 -7.48
N ALA A 109 -7.49 7.49 -6.54
CA ALA A 109 -6.22 6.81 -6.38
C ALA A 109 -6.35 5.30 -6.64
N PHE A 110 -5.29 4.72 -7.16
CA PHE A 110 -5.13 3.28 -7.30
C PHE A 110 -3.97 2.81 -6.43
N GLU A 111 -4.20 1.71 -5.73
CA GLU A 111 -3.23 1.01 -4.91
C GLU A 111 -2.90 -0.33 -5.55
N VAL A 112 -1.64 -0.58 -5.79
CA VAL A 112 -1.15 -1.85 -6.35
C VAL A 112 -0.56 -2.70 -5.21
N GLN A 113 -1.19 -3.82 -4.90
CA GLN A 113 -0.76 -4.64 -3.78
C GLN A 113 -0.11 -5.95 -4.25
N CYS A 114 1.22 -6.00 -4.23
CA CYS A 114 2.02 -7.20 -4.52
C CYS A 114 2.50 -7.92 -3.25
N ALA A 115 2.81 -7.16 -2.19
CA ALA A 115 3.26 -7.68 -0.90
C ALA A 115 2.08 -8.08 0.01
N PRO A 116 2.32 -8.88 1.06
CA PRO A 116 1.32 -9.12 2.09
C PRO A 116 0.84 -7.82 2.74
N LEU A 117 -0.47 -7.74 3.02
CA LEU A 117 -1.11 -6.61 3.69
C LEU A 117 -2.03 -7.13 4.80
N SER A 118 -1.95 -6.53 5.98
CA SER A 118 -2.87 -6.85 7.07
C SER A 118 -4.21 -6.14 6.89
N GLN A 119 -5.29 -6.71 7.45
CA GLN A 119 -6.61 -6.06 7.48
C GLN A 119 -6.55 -4.69 8.17
N GLN A 120 -5.78 -4.57 9.25
CA GLN A 120 -5.64 -3.31 9.99
C GLN A 120 -4.98 -2.21 9.14
N GLU A 121 -3.88 -2.55 8.46
CA GLU A 121 -3.18 -1.60 7.58
C GLU A 121 -4.04 -1.21 6.39
N PHE A 122 -4.74 -2.18 5.79
CA PHE A 122 -5.71 -1.91 4.73
C PHE A 122 -6.80 -0.93 5.19
N ASN A 123 -7.47 -1.23 6.30
CA ASN A 123 -8.53 -0.39 6.84
C ASN A 123 -8.02 1.01 7.18
N HIS A 124 -6.83 1.09 7.76
CA HIS A 124 -6.22 2.38 8.09
C HIS A 124 -5.97 3.23 6.84
N ARG A 125 -5.38 2.67 5.78
CA ARG A 125 -5.14 3.38 4.51
C ARG A 125 -6.46 3.79 3.85
N HIS A 126 -7.43 2.89 3.81
CA HIS A 126 -8.77 3.17 3.28
C HIS A 126 -9.45 4.34 4.01
N GLN A 127 -9.40 4.36 5.35
CA GLN A 127 -9.94 5.46 6.16
C GLN A 127 -9.24 6.79 5.90
N LEU A 128 -7.92 6.80 5.69
CA LEU A 128 -7.19 8.01 5.34
C LEU A 128 -7.63 8.55 3.97
N TYR A 129 -7.80 7.68 2.97
CA TYR A 129 -8.36 8.08 1.67
C TYR A 129 -9.76 8.69 1.81
N GLN A 130 -10.63 8.06 2.59
CA GLN A 130 -11.97 8.58 2.86
C GLN A 130 -11.94 9.97 3.53
N LYS A 131 -11.07 10.16 4.52
CA LYS A 131 -10.94 11.44 5.24
C LYS A 131 -10.56 12.61 4.32
N ILE A 132 -9.75 12.36 3.31
CA ILE A 132 -9.33 13.39 2.35
C ILE A 132 -10.23 13.44 1.10
N GLY A 133 -11.34 12.70 1.07
CA GLY A 133 -12.29 12.69 -0.05
C GLY A 133 -11.77 12.05 -1.34
N VAL A 134 -10.75 11.19 -1.24
CA VAL A 134 -10.18 10.44 -2.37
C VAL A 134 -10.73 9.02 -2.37
N LYS A 135 -11.23 8.56 -3.50
CA LYS A 135 -11.64 7.16 -3.70
C LYS A 135 -10.42 6.30 -3.97
N ASP A 136 -10.24 5.23 -3.22
CA ASP A 136 -9.18 4.25 -3.42
C ASP A 136 -9.70 3.01 -4.14
N ILE A 137 -8.97 2.57 -5.16
CA ILE A 137 -9.19 1.31 -5.89
C ILE A 137 -7.96 0.44 -5.72
N TRP A 138 -8.16 -0.79 -5.25
CA TRP A 138 -7.09 -1.74 -5.02
C TRP A 138 -6.99 -2.74 -6.17
N ILE A 139 -5.79 -2.89 -6.71
CA ILE A 139 -5.45 -3.85 -7.76
C ILE A 139 -4.33 -4.74 -7.22
N VAL A 140 -4.46 -6.05 -7.37
CA VAL A 140 -3.50 -6.97 -6.77
C VAL A 140 -2.57 -7.62 -7.78
N GLY A 141 -1.32 -7.83 -7.37
CA GLY A 141 -0.33 -8.61 -8.09
C GLY A 141 -0.44 -10.12 -7.86
N GLN A 142 0.49 -10.86 -8.43
CA GLN A 142 0.48 -12.32 -8.56
C GLN A 142 0.27 -13.07 -7.23
N ARG A 143 0.84 -12.57 -6.13
CA ARG A 143 0.68 -13.16 -4.80
C ARG A 143 -0.79 -13.33 -4.39
N HIS A 144 -1.63 -12.40 -4.79
CA HIS A 144 -3.03 -12.28 -4.40
C HIS A 144 -4.02 -12.74 -5.48
N TYR A 145 -3.57 -13.28 -6.62
CA TYR A 145 -4.47 -13.75 -7.67
C TYR A 145 -5.46 -14.79 -7.14
N LEU A 146 -6.71 -14.65 -7.55
CA LEU A 146 -7.76 -15.64 -7.23
C LEU A 146 -7.42 -16.97 -7.88
N LYS A 147 -7.45 -18.02 -7.06
CA LYS A 147 -7.25 -19.41 -7.46
C LYS A 147 -8.50 -20.20 -7.11
N ARG A 148 -8.48 -21.51 -7.39
CA ARG A 148 -9.60 -22.43 -7.10
C ARG A 148 -10.12 -22.33 -5.64
N ARG A 149 -9.24 -22.04 -4.68
CA ARG A 149 -9.61 -21.82 -3.27
C ARG A 149 -9.33 -20.38 -2.88
N LEU A 150 -10.36 -19.69 -2.39
CA LEU A 150 -10.26 -18.34 -1.86
C LEU A 150 -9.53 -18.34 -0.51
N LYS A 151 -8.57 -17.44 -0.35
CA LYS A 151 -7.85 -17.25 0.91
C LYS A 151 -8.46 -16.09 1.70
N ARG A 152 -8.52 -16.21 3.02
CA ARG A 152 -9.04 -15.17 3.91
C ARG A 152 -8.35 -13.79 3.68
N THR A 153 -7.04 -13.79 3.39
CA THR A 153 -6.27 -12.57 3.10
C THR A 153 -6.63 -11.91 1.77
N GLN A 154 -7.39 -12.55 0.89
CA GLN A 154 -7.86 -11.98 -0.38
C GLN A 154 -9.19 -11.24 -0.20
N LEU A 155 -9.96 -11.56 0.84
CA LEU A 155 -11.29 -10.97 1.07
C LEU A 155 -11.25 -9.45 1.22
N ILE A 156 -10.15 -8.90 1.74
CA ILE A 156 -9.98 -7.47 1.95
C ILE A 156 -9.95 -6.66 0.65
N PHE A 157 -9.66 -7.29 -0.49
CA PHE A 157 -9.55 -6.62 -1.79
C PHE A 157 -10.83 -6.74 -2.63
N PHE A 158 -11.83 -7.51 -2.20
CA PHE A 158 -13.12 -7.51 -2.87
C PHE A 158 -13.82 -6.17 -2.70
N ARG A 159 -14.45 -5.72 -3.75
CA ARG A 159 -15.24 -4.50 -3.81
C ARG A 159 -16.60 -4.80 -4.43
N GLN A 160 -17.52 -3.87 -4.25
CA GLN A 160 -18.86 -3.98 -4.79
C GLN A 160 -19.23 -2.72 -5.57
N ASN A 161 -19.88 -2.91 -6.69
CA ASN A 161 -20.56 -1.84 -7.41
C ASN A 161 -21.89 -2.33 -8.00
N LYS A 162 -22.69 -1.40 -8.51
CA LYS A 162 -24.02 -1.71 -9.06
C LYS A 162 -23.98 -2.49 -10.38
N ALA A 163 -22.91 -2.31 -11.17
CA ALA A 163 -22.81 -2.91 -12.50
C ALA A 163 -22.33 -4.36 -12.48
N TRP A 164 -21.38 -4.70 -11.57
CA TRP A 164 -20.72 -6.01 -11.56
C TRP A 164 -20.96 -6.79 -10.28
N GLY A 165 -21.71 -6.24 -9.31
CA GLY A 165 -21.81 -6.84 -7.99
C GLY A 165 -20.47 -6.83 -7.25
N ASN A 166 -20.07 -7.96 -6.71
CA ASN A 166 -18.74 -8.12 -6.12
C ASN A 166 -17.68 -8.28 -7.19
N TYR A 167 -16.60 -7.51 -7.11
CA TYR A 167 -15.51 -7.58 -8.07
C TYR A 167 -14.14 -7.59 -7.40
N TYR A 168 -13.16 -8.05 -8.17
CA TYR A 168 -11.76 -8.19 -7.78
C TYR A 168 -10.85 -7.83 -8.98
N LEU A 169 -9.84 -7.00 -8.75
CA LEU A 169 -8.96 -6.51 -9.81
C LEU A 169 -7.55 -7.13 -9.66
N GLU A 170 -7.06 -7.72 -10.75
CA GLU A 170 -5.71 -8.28 -10.84
C GLU A 170 -4.92 -7.57 -11.93
N ILE A 171 -3.61 -7.38 -11.72
CA ILE A 171 -2.68 -6.82 -12.69
C ILE A 171 -1.51 -7.76 -12.92
N ASN A 172 -1.16 -8.01 -14.18
CA ASN A 172 -0.01 -8.81 -14.57
C ASN A 172 0.88 -8.01 -15.52
N PRO A 173 1.97 -7.39 -15.04
CA PRO A 173 2.83 -6.55 -15.86
C PRO A 173 3.62 -7.35 -16.91
N GLN A 174 4.00 -8.62 -16.63
CA GLN A 174 4.72 -9.44 -17.59
C GLN A 174 3.87 -9.80 -18.83
N ARG A 175 2.54 -9.89 -18.65
CA ARG A 175 1.58 -10.15 -19.73
C ARG A 175 0.87 -8.90 -20.23
N ASN A 176 1.25 -7.74 -19.72
CA ASN A 176 0.64 -6.45 -20.05
C ASN A 176 -0.90 -6.49 -19.92
N ARG A 177 -1.41 -7.03 -18.80
CA ARG A 177 -2.83 -7.35 -18.67
C ARG A 177 -3.44 -6.95 -17.33
N PHE A 178 -4.67 -6.41 -17.41
CA PHE A 178 -5.59 -6.26 -16.28
C PHE A 178 -6.68 -7.33 -16.37
N CYS A 179 -7.11 -7.84 -15.22
CA CYS A 179 -8.23 -8.78 -15.13
C CYS A 179 -9.23 -8.27 -14.11
N LEU A 180 -10.48 -8.12 -14.54
CA LEU A 180 -11.64 -7.96 -13.69
C LEU A 180 -12.26 -9.34 -13.46
N LYS A 181 -12.44 -9.72 -12.20
CA LYS A 181 -13.17 -10.92 -11.75
C LYS A 181 -14.44 -10.45 -11.07
N TYR A 182 -15.59 -11.00 -11.44
CA TYR A 182 -16.91 -10.70 -10.87
C TYR A 182 -17.78 -11.95 -10.89
#